data_63aab0a4e70e588de043a5feaca4364e
#
_entry.id   63aab0a4e70e588de043a5feaca4364e
#
_cell.length_a   1.000
_cell.length_b   1.000
_cell.length_c   1.000
_cell.angle_alpha   90.00
_cell.angle_beta   90.00
_cell.angle_gamma   90.00
#
_symmetry.space_group_name_H-M   'P 1'
#
loop_
_entity.id
_entity.type
_entity.pdbx_description
1 polymer ?
#
loop_
_entity_poly.entity_id
_entity_poly.type
_entity_poly.pdbx_seq_one_letter_code
_entity_poly.pdbx_strand_id
1 'polypeptide(L)'
;MPTKNESSVRKIQIDWQLIIQFSTLVKDLPEDEPIFVSEKVYNSTVNDILTRHCKKADIPVISVHGLRHTHASLLLFAGVSIASVAQRLGHSSMTTTQKTYLHIIQELENKDVDLVMRSLSSLN
;
A
#
# COMPACT_ATOMS: atom_id res chain seq x y z
N MET A 1 7.19 -20.58 -3.49
CA MET A 1 8.22 -19.95 -4.31
C MET A 1 9.19 -19.15 -3.44
N PRO A 2 10.48 -19.27 -3.70
CA PRO A 2 11.42 -18.40 -3.00
C PRO A 2 11.19 -16.94 -3.39
N THR A 3 11.41 -16.06 -2.46
CA THR A 3 11.33 -14.61 -2.70
C THR A 3 12.57 -14.12 -3.46
N LYS A 4 12.44 -13.01 -4.16
CA LYS A 4 13.52 -12.47 -4.99
C LYS A 4 14.73 -12.00 -4.18
N ASN A 5 14.51 -11.59 -2.93
CA ASN A 5 15.58 -11.11 -2.04
C ASN A 5 15.14 -11.29 -0.58
N GLU A 6 16.11 -11.15 0.34
CA GLU A 6 15.88 -11.35 1.76
C GLU A 6 14.89 -10.34 2.36
N SER A 7 14.86 -9.12 1.87
CA SER A 7 13.96 -8.08 2.37
C SER A 7 12.48 -8.40 2.10
N SER A 8 12.21 -9.30 1.17
CA SER A 8 10.84 -9.76 0.90
C SER A 8 10.31 -10.71 1.98
N VAL A 9 11.21 -11.36 2.71
CA VAL A 9 10.85 -12.21 3.85
C VAL A 9 10.86 -11.35 5.10
N ARG A 10 9.68 -11.10 5.67
CA ARG A 10 9.55 -10.20 6.82
C ARG A 10 8.32 -10.54 7.63
N LYS A 11 8.31 -10.05 8.86
CA LYS A 11 7.14 -10.09 9.73
C LYS A 11 6.57 -8.67 9.83
N ILE A 12 5.29 -8.52 9.63
CA ILE A 12 4.59 -7.25 9.80
C ILE A 12 3.53 -7.41 10.87
N GLN A 13 3.33 -6.35 11.65
CA GLN A 13 2.25 -6.31 12.63
C GLN A 13 0.98 -5.84 11.93
N ILE A 14 -0.12 -6.51 12.27
CA ILE A 14 -1.45 -6.13 11.81
C ILE A 14 -2.35 -5.88 13.01
N ASP A 15 -3.41 -5.09 12.82
CA ASP A 15 -4.28 -4.76 13.91
C ASP A 15 -5.12 -5.98 14.35
N TRP A 16 -5.65 -5.93 15.57
CA TRP A 16 -6.37 -7.05 16.17
C TRP A 16 -7.68 -7.38 15.43
N GLN A 17 -8.31 -6.39 14.82
CA GLN A 17 -9.52 -6.60 14.04
C GLN A 17 -9.25 -7.47 12.81
N LEU A 18 -8.15 -7.20 12.13
CA LEU A 18 -7.73 -7.98 10.97
C LEU A 18 -7.32 -9.41 11.38
N ILE A 19 -6.69 -9.55 12.56
CA ILE A 19 -6.31 -10.85 13.10
C ILE A 19 -7.56 -11.72 13.34
N ILE A 20 -8.63 -11.15 13.88
CA ILE A 20 -9.88 -11.87 14.09
C ILE A 20 -10.46 -12.35 12.77
N GLN A 21 -10.49 -11.51 11.76
CA GLN A 21 -10.99 -11.87 10.43
C GLN A 21 -10.16 -12.99 9.80
N PHE A 22 -8.84 -12.90 9.89
CA PHE A 22 -7.95 -13.94 9.36
C PHE A 22 -8.07 -15.24 10.13
N SER A 23 -8.28 -15.20 11.45
CA SER A 23 -8.46 -16.42 12.27
C SER A 23 -9.63 -17.25 11.75
N THR A 24 -10.72 -16.60 11.37
CA THR A 24 -11.89 -17.28 10.80
C THR A 24 -11.55 -17.87 9.42
N LEU A 25 -10.81 -17.15 8.62
CA LEU A 25 -10.44 -17.57 7.26
C LEU A 25 -9.51 -18.77 7.25
N VAL A 26 -8.52 -18.82 8.18
CA VAL A 26 -7.48 -19.87 8.19
C VAL A 26 -7.82 -21.07 9.04
N LYS A 27 -8.94 -21.06 9.73
CA LYS A 27 -9.32 -22.08 10.72
C LYS A 27 -9.21 -23.52 10.19
N ASP A 28 -9.65 -23.75 8.95
CA ASP A 28 -9.73 -25.08 8.34
C ASP A 28 -8.66 -25.29 7.26
N LEU A 29 -7.66 -24.41 7.15
CA LEU A 29 -6.62 -24.51 6.14
C LEU A 29 -5.42 -25.31 6.64
N PRO A 30 -4.75 -26.09 5.74
CA PRO A 30 -3.49 -26.76 6.10
C PRO A 30 -2.40 -25.73 6.46
N GLU A 31 -1.55 -26.08 7.43
CA GLU A 31 -0.50 -25.17 7.91
C GLU A 31 0.60 -24.90 6.90
N ASP A 32 0.81 -25.82 5.97
CA ASP A 32 1.90 -25.75 4.99
C ASP A 32 1.51 -25.17 3.64
N GLU A 33 0.26 -24.75 3.48
CA GLU A 33 -0.24 -24.17 2.22
C GLU A 33 -0.46 -22.67 2.33
N PRO A 34 -0.35 -21.93 1.18
CA PRO A 34 -0.69 -20.50 1.17
C PRO A 34 -2.15 -20.26 1.57
N ILE A 35 -2.38 -19.16 2.25
CA ILE A 35 -3.70 -18.84 2.83
C ILE A 35 -4.73 -18.50 1.75
N PHE A 36 -4.36 -17.67 0.78
CA PHE A 36 -5.32 -17.08 -0.14
C PHE A 36 -5.40 -17.77 -1.51
N VAL A 37 -4.39 -18.55 -1.87
CA VAL A 37 -4.32 -19.20 -3.18
C VAL A 37 -3.80 -20.62 -3.02
N SER A 38 -4.39 -21.55 -3.76
CA SER A 38 -3.94 -22.94 -3.82
C SER A 38 -3.04 -23.22 -5.02
N GLU A 39 -3.03 -22.32 -5.99
CA GLU A 39 -2.25 -22.44 -7.22
C GLU A 39 -1.48 -21.14 -7.48
N LYS A 40 -0.56 -21.19 -8.43
CA LYS A 40 0.19 -19.99 -8.81
C LYS A 40 -0.73 -18.95 -9.44
N VAL A 41 -0.70 -17.74 -8.88
CA VAL A 41 -1.49 -16.62 -9.38
C VAL A 41 -0.57 -15.56 -9.97
N TYR A 42 -0.92 -15.07 -11.14
CA TYR A 42 -0.15 -14.04 -11.85
C TYR A 42 -0.69 -12.65 -11.47
N ASN A 43 0.20 -11.65 -11.48
CA ASN A 43 -0.17 -10.26 -11.20
C ASN A 43 -1.25 -9.75 -12.15
N SER A 44 -1.21 -10.18 -13.43
CA SER A 44 -2.24 -9.79 -14.39
C SER A 44 -3.64 -10.25 -13.99
N THR A 45 -3.75 -11.47 -13.44
CA THR A 45 -5.04 -12.00 -12.98
C THR A 45 -5.58 -11.17 -11.81
N VAL A 46 -4.74 -10.85 -10.83
CA VAL A 46 -5.12 -10.04 -9.68
C VAL A 46 -5.52 -8.63 -10.12
N ASN A 47 -4.75 -8.03 -11.03
CA ASN A 47 -5.06 -6.70 -11.55
C ASN A 47 -6.38 -6.67 -12.33
N ASP A 48 -6.71 -7.73 -13.07
CA ASP A 48 -7.99 -7.83 -13.78
C ASP A 48 -9.17 -7.88 -12.81
N ILE A 49 -9.04 -8.63 -11.73
CA ILE A 49 -10.05 -8.69 -10.67
C ILE A 49 -10.23 -7.32 -10.04
N LEU A 50 -9.11 -6.67 -9.70
CA LEU A 50 -9.12 -5.34 -9.09
C LEU A 50 -9.76 -4.30 -10.02
N THR A 51 -9.46 -4.35 -11.31
CA THR A 51 -10.06 -3.48 -12.33
C THR A 51 -11.58 -3.63 -12.35
N ARG A 52 -12.09 -4.87 -12.35
CA ARG A 52 -13.53 -5.13 -12.35
C ARG A 52 -14.21 -4.57 -11.11
N HIS A 53 -13.61 -4.76 -9.94
CA HIS A 53 -14.16 -4.25 -8.69
C HIS A 53 -14.12 -2.73 -8.60
N CYS A 54 -13.06 -2.10 -9.08
CA CYS A 54 -12.97 -0.64 -9.15
C CYS A 54 -14.08 -0.06 -10.02
N LYS A 55 -14.34 -0.67 -11.17
CA LYS A 55 -15.40 -0.23 -12.08
C LYS A 55 -16.79 -0.38 -11.44
N LYS A 56 -17.03 -1.48 -10.72
CA LYS A 56 -18.29 -1.69 -10.01
C LYS A 56 -18.51 -0.66 -8.91
N ALA A 57 -17.45 -0.26 -8.23
CA ALA A 57 -17.50 0.72 -7.14
C ALA A 57 -17.49 2.17 -7.65
N ASP A 58 -17.35 2.37 -8.95
CA ASP A 58 -17.27 3.69 -9.59
C ASP A 58 -16.14 4.53 -9.02
N ILE A 59 -14.97 3.91 -8.88
CA ILE A 59 -13.74 4.56 -8.43
C ILE A 59 -12.67 4.41 -9.51
N PRO A 60 -11.63 5.27 -9.52
CA PRO A 60 -10.55 5.12 -10.46
C PRO A 60 -9.88 3.74 -10.36
N VAL A 61 -9.57 3.16 -11.52
CA VAL A 61 -8.92 1.85 -11.59
C VAL A 61 -7.47 1.97 -11.11
N ILE A 62 -7.09 1.12 -10.16
CA ILE A 62 -5.72 1.04 -9.65
C ILE A 62 -5.21 -0.39 -9.76
N SER A 63 -3.89 -0.55 -9.83
CA SER A 63 -3.22 -1.84 -9.82
C SER A 63 -2.85 -2.26 -8.39
N VAL A 64 -2.41 -3.51 -8.24
CA VAL A 64 -1.84 -4.00 -6.96
C VAL A 64 -0.66 -3.12 -6.55
N HIS A 65 0.18 -2.71 -7.51
CA HIS A 65 1.29 -1.79 -7.26
C HIS A 65 0.80 -0.44 -6.75
N GLY A 66 -0.34 0.05 -7.28
CA GLY A 66 -0.98 1.27 -6.82
C GLY A 66 -1.45 1.17 -5.37
N LEU A 67 -2.00 0.01 -4.97
CA LEU A 67 -2.39 -0.23 -3.57
C LEU A 67 -1.19 -0.16 -2.64
N ARG A 68 -0.07 -0.77 -3.05
CA ARG A 68 1.17 -0.74 -2.29
C ARG A 68 1.69 0.68 -2.12
N HIS A 69 1.67 1.44 -3.20
CA HIS A 69 2.07 2.86 -3.19
C HIS A 69 1.17 3.68 -2.28
N THR A 70 -0.14 3.46 -2.35
CA THR A 70 -1.11 4.14 -1.48
C THR A 70 -0.87 3.84 -0.01
N HIS A 71 -0.60 2.57 0.32
CA HIS A 71 -0.29 2.18 1.69
C HIS A 71 0.95 2.90 2.21
N ALA A 72 2.03 2.94 1.41
CA ALA A 72 3.25 3.66 1.75
C ALA A 72 2.96 5.15 1.97
N SER A 73 2.18 5.75 1.08
CA SER A 73 1.84 7.17 1.15
C SER A 73 1.06 7.51 2.42
N LEU A 74 0.08 6.69 2.78
CA LEU A 74 -0.71 6.89 4.00
C LEU A 74 0.14 6.83 5.25
N LEU A 75 1.06 5.87 5.32
CA LEU A 75 1.96 5.71 6.47
C LEU A 75 2.92 6.90 6.59
N LEU A 76 3.52 7.31 5.48
CA LEU A 76 4.43 8.45 5.46
C LEU A 76 3.71 9.75 5.82
N PHE A 77 2.50 9.93 5.31
CA PHE A 77 1.66 11.08 5.66
C PHE A 77 1.34 11.10 7.15
N ALA A 78 1.13 9.93 7.76
CA ALA A 78 0.86 9.80 9.19
C ALA A 78 2.10 10.00 10.08
N GLY A 79 3.28 10.21 9.49
CA GLY A 79 4.51 10.46 10.22
C GLY A 79 5.37 9.24 10.50
N VAL A 80 5.07 8.10 9.87
CA VAL A 80 5.88 6.89 10.02
C VAL A 80 7.22 7.10 9.31
N SER A 81 8.32 6.64 9.90
CA SER A 81 9.65 6.83 9.33
C SER A 81 9.82 6.07 8.01
N ILE A 82 10.66 6.60 7.13
CA ILE A 82 10.99 5.99 5.84
C ILE A 82 11.52 4.57 6.04
N ALA A 83 12.39 4.36 7.03
CA ALA A 83 12.97 3.05 7.31
C ALA A 83 11.88 2.03 7.71
N SER A 84 10.94 2.43 8.56
CA SER A 84 9.84 1.55 8.99
C SER A 84 8.92 1.19 7.84
N VAL A 85 8.60 2.15 6.96
CA VAL A 85 7.77 1.89 5.78
C VAL A 85 8.48 0.94 4.83
N ALA A 86 9.76 1.17 4.56
CA ALA A 86 10.56 0.31 3.68
C ALA A 86 10.60 -1.13 4.20
N GLN A 87 10.82 -1.30 5.50
CA GLN A 87 10.84 -2.62 6.13
C GLN A 87 9.49 -3.32 6.02
N ARG A 88 8.41 -2.62 6.32
CA ARG A 88 7.07 -3.17 6.25
C ARG A 88 6.69 -3.63 4.84
N LEU A 89 7.09 -2.87 3.82
CA LEU A 89 6.80 -3.20 2.42
C LEU A 89 7.79 -4.18 1.80
N GLY A 90 8.88 -4.48 2.50
CA GLY A 90 9.91 -5.39 2.00
C GLY A 90 10.77 -4.80 0.90
N HIS A 91 10.97 -3.49 0.90
CA HIS A 91 11.88 -2.84 -0.04
C HIS A 91 13.33 -3.24 0.27
N SER A 92 14.07 -3.65 -0.75
CA SER A 92 15.49 -4.02 -0.60
C SER A 92 16.37 -2.81 -0.31
N SER A 93 15.94 -1.61 -0.71
CA SER A 93 16.61 -0.36 -0.39
C SER A 93 15.56 0.68 -0.01
N MET A 94 16.00 1.72 0.69
CA MET A 94 15.10 2.82 1.05
C MET A 94 14.83 3.78 -0.10
N THR A 95 15.49 3.63 -1.24
CA THR A 95 15.36 4.54 -2.37
C THR A 95 13.92 4.67 -2.86
N THR A 96 13.23 3.54 -3.02
CA THR A 96 11.83 3.54 -3.47
C THR A 96 10.92 4.27 -2.50
N THR A 97 11.09 4.02 -1.19
CA THR A 97 10.32 4.69 -0.15
C THR A 97 10.64 6.18 -0.08
N GLN A 98 11.92 6.55 -0.25
CA GLN A 98 12.35 7.95 -0.28
C GLN A 98 11.71 8.71 -1.45
N LYS A 99 11.64 8.10 -2.62
CA LYS A 99 10.98 8.72 -3.79
C LYS A 99 9.51 8.98 -3.52
N THR A 100 8.82 8.03 -2.90
CA THR A 100 7.43 8.20 -2.50
C THR A 100 7.27 9.34 -1.50
N TYR A 101 8.16 9.40 -0.50
CA TYR A 101 8.16 10.44 0.51
C TYR A 101 8.36 11.83 -0.11
N LEU A 102 9.32 11.98 -1.01
CA LEU A 102 9.57 13.25 -1.70
C LEU A 102 8.38 13.68 -2.53
N HIS A 103 7.73 12.74 -3.21
CA HIS A 103 6.52 13.02 -4.00
C HIS A 103 5.38 13.51 -3.11
N ILE A 104 5.18 12.91 -1.95
CA ILE A 104 4.16 13.31 -0.98
C ILE A 104 4.42 14.72 -0.46
N ILE A 105 5.67 15.03 -0.10
CA ILE A 105 6.06 16.36 0.37
C ILE A 105 5.77 17.41 -0.70
N GLN A 106 6.12 17.10 -1.96
CA GLN A 106 5.86 18.01 -3.07
C GLN A 106 4.37 18.26 -3.26
N GLU A 107 3.54 17.22 -3.17
CA GLU A 107 2.09 17.37 -3.26
C GLU A 107 1.53 18.25 -2.12
N LEU A 108 2.03 18.05 -0.90
CA LEU A 108 1.62 18.85 0.25
C LEU A 108 2.03 20.31 0.08
N GLU A 109 3.23 20.58 -0.39
CA GLU A 109 3.69 21.93 -0.67
C GLU A 109 2.82 22.60 -1.71
N ASN A 110 2.44 21.88 -2.77
CA ASN A 110 1.56 22.40 -3.81
C ASN A 110 0.18 22.75 -3.27
N LYS A 111 -0.37 21.90 -2.38
CA LYS A 111 -1.64 22.17 -1.72
C LYS A 111 -1.56 23.41 -0.83
N ASP A 112 -0.47 23.56 -0.10
CA ASP A 112 -0.26 24.71 0.77
C ASP A 112 -0.18 26.00 -0.05
N VAL A 113 0.51 25.97 -1.19
CA VAL A 113 0.56 27.11 -2.11
C VAL A 113 -0.83 27.47 -2.62
N ASP A 114 -1.62 26.47 -3.03
CA ASP A 114 -3.00 26.67 -3.48
C ASP A 114 -3.86 27.30 -2.39
N LEU A 115 -3.75 26.83 -1.16
CA LEU A 115 -4.49 27.38 -0.01
C LEU A 115 -4.10 28.82 0.24
N VAL A 116 -2.81 29.15 0.17
CA VAL A 116 -2.32 30.52 0.34
C VAL A 116 -2.91 31.41 -0.75
N MET A 117 -2.87 30.97 -2.00
CA MET A 117 -3.41 31.77 -3.12
C MET A 117 -4.90 32.00 -3.01
N ARG A 118 -5.66 30.96 -2.60
CA ARG A 118 -7.10 31.10 -2.35
C ARG A 118 -7.39 32.08 -1.24
N SER A 119 -6.63 32.00 -0.15
CA SER A 119 -6.79 32.90 1.01
C SER A 119 -6.52 34.34 0.60
N LEU A 120 -5.48 34.58 -0.18
CA LEU A 120 -5.15 35.93 -0.68
C LEU A 120 -6.22 36.46 -1.63
N SER A 121 -6.75 35.61 -2.50
CA SER A 121 -7.81 36.00 -3.43
C SER A 121 -9.10 36.40 -2.73
N SER A 122 -9.42 35.76 -1.59
CA SER A 122 -10.65 36.06 -0.84
C SER A 122 -10.59 37.39 -0.11
N LEU A 123 -9.43 38.02 0.01
CA LEU A 123 -9.25 39.28 0.67
C LEU A 123 -9.54 40.49 -0.23
N ASN A 124 -9.72 40.27 -1.53
CA ASN A 124 -9.97 41.33 -2.50
C ASN A 124 -11.46 41.60 -2.74
#